data_425db3782e2cfe6c805ef445b20e4598
#
_entry.id   425db3782e2cfe6c805ef445b20e4598
#
_cell.length_a   1.000
_cell.length_b   1.000
_cell.length_c   1.000
_cell.angle_alpha   90.00
_cell.angle_beta   90.00
_cell.angle_gamma   90.00
#
_symmetry.space_group_name_H-M   'P 1'
#
loop_
_entity.id
_entity.type
_entity.pdbx_description
1 polymer ?
#
loop_
_entity_poly.entity_id
_entity_poly.type
_entity_poly.pdbx_seq_one_letter_code
_entity_poly.pdbx_strand_id
1 'polypeptide(L)'
;MQFIDTHCHLDAAEFNNTQAALVEAAQAVEVARMVIPAVARSNFEAVHGLCERFPACAPAYGIHPMYVDEAQPQDLNALRDYLAQPGTVAVGEIGLDFFIEPHDRVRQEYFFAEQLKLAREFDLPVLLHIRRAQDVILKHLRQARVRGGIVHAFSGSRQQADEFIRLGFRLGFGGAMTHVRATRLRELAATLPPQSIVLETDAPDIPPAFLHSPLLNPLPQAGEEADELLRKAKITEPNKPEYLPRIAETLAELRGLPLEEIARITTENALTVLPRLGSLE
;
A
#
# COMPACT_ATOMS: atom_id res chain seq x y z
N MET A 1 20.71 -4.21 7.77
CA MET A 1 19.57 -3.26 7.59
C MET A 1 18.49 -4.00 6.84
N GLN A 2 17.25 -3.97 7.29
CA GLN A 2 16.15 -4.71 6.61
C GLN A 2 14.96 -3.80 6.40
N PHE A 3 14.25 -4.00 5.29
CA PHE A 3 13.01 -3.30 4.94
C PHE A 3 11.85 -4.27 4.79
N ILE A 4 10.64 -3.77 4.99
CA ILE A 4 9.40 -4.45 4.64
C ILE A 4 8.65 -3.57 3.64
N ASP A 5 8.33 -4.13 2.47
CA ASP A 5 7.39 -3.54 1.53
C ASP A 5 5.97 -3.92 1.98
N THR A 6 5.25 -2.96 2.53
CA THR A 6 3.93 -3.24 3.10
C THR A 6 2.81 -3.30 2.08
N HIS A 7 3.11 -3.03 0.79
CA HIS A 7 2.12 -3.08 -0.28
C HIS A 7 2.78 -3.15 -1.66
N CYS A 8 2.69 -4.29 -2.33
CA CYS A 8 3.07 -4.43 -3.74
C CYS A 8 2.29 -5.56 -4.43
N HIS A 9 2.04 -5.41 -5.73
CA HIS A 9 1.25 -6.35 -6.54
C HIS A 9 2.17 -7.18 -7.44
N LEU A 10 2.96 -8.09 -6.85
CA LEU A 10 3.80 -9.03 -7.61
C LEU A 10 3.00 -10.03 -8.45
N ASP A 11 1.70 -10.15 -8.20
CA ASP A 11 0.74 -10.92 -8.98
C ASP A 11 0.26 -10.18 -10.26
N ALA A 12 0.61 -8.90 -10.41
CA ALA A 12 0.22 -8.07 -11.56
C ALA A 12 0.76 -8.63 -12.89
N ALA A 13 -0.02 -8.43 -13.96
CA ALA A 13 0.31 -8.96 -15.29
C ALA A 13 1.65 -8.44 -15.85
N GLU A 14 2.05 -7.24 -15.46
CA GLU A 14 3.34 -6.61 -15.80
C GLU A 14 4.54 -7.44 -15.34
N PHE A 15 4.36 -8.25 -14.29
CA PHE A 15 5.40 -9.06 -13.69
C PHE A 15 5.33 -10.55 -14.08
N ASN A 16 4.45 -10.91 -14.99
CA ASN A 16 4.33 -12.30 -15.44
C ASN A 16 5.67 -12.88 -15.87
N ASN A 17 5.99 -14.07 -15.34
CA ASN A 17 7.24 -14.81 -15.54
C ASN A 17 8.52 -14.12 -14.98
N THR A 18 8.43 -13.00 -14.28
CA THR A 18 9.57 -12.29 -13.69
C THR A 18 9.56 -12.27 -12.17
N GLN A 19 8.51 -12.78 -11.51
CA GLN A 19 8.33 -12.73 -10.05
C GLN A 19 9.55 -13.25 -9.28
N ALA A 20 10.15 -14.36 -9.71
CA ALA A 20 11.32 -14.94 -9.03
C ALA A 20 12.50 -13.97 -9.04
N ALA A 21 12.80 -13.36 -10.20
CA ALA A 21 13.88 -12.39 -10.34
C ALA A 21 13.60 -11.11 -9.53
N LEU A 22 12.34 -10.66 -9.45
CA LEU A 22 11.94 -9.50 -8.66
C LEU A 22 12.08 -9.74 -7.16
N VAL A 23 11.68 -10.93 -6.68
CA VAL A 23 11.87 -11.33 -5.27
C VAL A 23 13.35 -11.43 -4.93
N GLU A 24 14.16 -12.05 -5.78
CA GLU A 24 15.62 -12.14 -5.60
C GLU A 24 16.27 -10.75 -5.58
N ALA A 25 15.92 -9.86 -6.53
CA ALA A 25 16.42 -8.50 -6.58
C ALA A 25 16.04 -7.69 -5.34
N ALA A 26 14.79 -7.81 -4.85
CA ALA A 26 14.33 -7.16 -3.63
C ALA A 26 15.11 -7.64 -2.39
N GLN A 27 15.31 -8.96 -2.26
CA GLN A 27 16.09 -9.53 -1.16
C GLN A 27 17.57 -9.12 -1.21
N ALA A 28 18.15 -9.00 -2.41
CA ALA A 28 19.54 -8.57 -2.60
C ALA A 28 19.79 -7.12 -2.09
N VAL A 29 18.75 -6.30 -2.01
CA VAL A 29 18.77 -4.94 -1.45
C VAL A 29 18.09 -4.85 -0.09
N GLU A 30 18.03 -5.95 0.66
CA GLU A 30 17.55 -6.01 2.05
C GLU A 30 16.03 -5.78 2.22
N VAL A 31 15.21 -5.93 1.18
CA VAL A 31 13.75 -6.02 1.32
C VAL A 31 13.39 -7.44 1.75
N ALA A 32 13.25 -7.63 3.06
CA ALA A 32 13.13 -8.94 3.68
C ALA A 32 11.72 -9.56 3.57
N ARG A 33 10.69 -8.73 3.49
CA ARG A 33 9.29 -9.13 3.35
C ARG A 33 8.54 -8.20 2.42
N MET A 34 7.56 -8.75 1.71
CA MET A 34 6.66 -8.04 0.82
C MET A 34 5.22 -8.50 1.08
N VAL A 35 4.32 -7.57 1.34
CA VAL A 35 2.90 -7.87 1.51
C VAL A 35 2.21 -7.77 0.16
N ILE A 36 1.54 -8.85 -0.24
CA ILE A 36 0.87 -8.98 -1.54
C ILE A 36 -0.64 -8.96 -1.32
N PRO A 37 -1.30 -7.81 -1.50
CA PRO A 37 -2.75 -7.74 -1.36
C PRO A 37 -3.46 -8.20 -2.63
N ALA A 38 -4.41 -9.10 -2.46
CA ALA A 38 -5.36 -9.43 -3.51
C ALA A 38 -6.38 -8.29 -3.70
N VAL A 39 -6.90 -8.14 -4.90
CA VAL A 39 -7.84 -7.05 -5.26
C VAL A 39 -9.23 -7.56 -5.62
N ALA A 40 -9.37 -8.84 -5.95
CA ALA A 40 -10.64 -9.46 -6.34
C ALA A 40 -10.64 -10.96 -6.05
N ARG A 41 -11.84 -11.56 -5.96
CA ARG A 41 -11.97 -13.01 -5.81
C ARG A 41 -11.18 -13.78 -6.88
N SER A 42 -11.11 -13.25 -8.08
CA SER A 42 -10.45 -13.87 -9.23
C SER A 42 -8.94 -14.02 -9.09
N ASN A 43 -8.27 -13.18 -8.27
CA ASN A 43 -6.82 -13.28 -8.07
C ASN A 43 -6.38 -13.87 -6.73
N PHE A 44 -7.31 -14.32 -5.86
CA PHE A 44 -6.97 -14.92 -4.56
C PHE A 44 -6.04 -16.12 -4.70
N GLU A 45 -6.32 -17.03 -5.65
CA GLU A 45 -5.49 -18.20 -5.90
C GLU A 45 -4.09 -17.84 -6.41
N ALA A 46 -4.00 -16.82 -7.28
CA ALA A 46 -2.71 -16.35 -7.79
C ALA A 46 -1.83 -15.78 -6.67
N VAL A 47 -2.41 -14.94 -5.80
CA VAL A 47 -1.71 -14.40 -4.63
C VAL A 47 -1.31 -15.52 -3.66
N HIS A 48 -2.21 -16.48 -3.42
CA HIS A 48 -1.92 -17.64 -2.56
C HIS A 48 -0.71 -18.43 -3.08
N GLY A 49 -0.76 -18.89 -4.33
CA GLY A 49 0.31 -19.70 -4.93
C GLY A 49 1.63 -18.94 -5.05
N LEU A 50 1.59 -17.59 -5.26
CA LEU A 50 2.77 -16.76 -5.23
C LEU A 50 3.42 -16.74 -3.84
N CYS A 51 2.63 -16.54 -2.79
CA CYS A 51 3.14 -16.49 -1.42
C CYS A 51 3.59 -17.86 -0.91
N GLU A 52 2.96 -18.97 -1.34
CA GLU A 52 3.47 -20.32 -1.05
C GLU A 52 4.84 -20.56 -1.72
N ARG A 53 5.02 -20.06 -2.93
CA ARG A 53 6.26 -20.23 -3.69
C ARG A 53 7.41 -19.37 -3.14
N PHE A 54 7.13 -18.17 -2.64
CA PHE A 54 8.12 -17.21 -2.18
C PHE A 54 7.90 -16.86 -0.72
N PRO A 55 8.66 -17.42 0.24
CA PRO A 55 8.50 -17.16 1.68
C PRO A 55 8.71 -15.68 2.09
N ALA A 56 9.35 -14.87 1.25
CA ALA A 56 9.46 -13.42 1.46
C ALA A 56 8.13 -12.67 1.22
N CYS A 57 7.17 -13.31 0.54
CA CYS A 57 5.85 -12.75 0.25
C CYS A 57 4.83 -13.19 1.30
N ALA A 58 3.96 -12.29 1.73
CA ALA A 58 2.90 -12.54 2.70
C ALA A 58 1.54 -12.08 2.13
N PRO A 59 0.51 -12.95 2.09
CA PRO A 59 -0.74 -12.62 1.44
C PRO A 59 -1.65 -11.79 2.34
N ALA A 60 -2.34 -10.83 1.73
CA ALA A 60 -3.55 -10.22 2.26
C ALA A 60 -4.69 -10.43 1.26
N TYR A 61 -5.92 -10.60 1.74
CA TYR A 61 -7.06 -10.86 0.87
C TYR A 61 -8.16 -9.86 1.11
N GLY A 62 -8.71 -9.33 -0.01
CA GLY A 62 -9.79 -8.38 0.01
C GLY A 62 -10.41 -8.19 -1.37
N ILE A 63 -11.52 -7.47 -1.42
CA ILE A 63 -12.18 -7.03 -2.65
C ILE A 63 -12.03 -5.52 -2.70
N HIS A 64 -11.17 -5.06 -3.60
CA HIS A 64 -10.83 -3.67 -3.80
C HIS A 64 -12.02 -2.88 -4.39
N PRO A 65 -12.22 -1.60 -4.04
CA PRO A 65 -13.38 -0.83 -4.49
C PRO A 65 -13.56 -0.74 -6.02
N MET A 66 -12.50 -0.84 -6.80
CA MET A 66 -12.58 -0.84 -8.26
C MET A 66 -13.12 -2.15 -8.86
N TYR A 67 -13.18 -3.23 -8.08
CA TYR A 67 -13.65 -4.55 -8.52
C TYR A 67 -15.01 -4.95 -7.92
N VAL A 68 -15.63 -4.08 -7.12
CA VAL A 68 -16.91 -4.42 -6.47
C VAL A 68 -18.05 -4.55 -7.45
N ASP A 69 -17.98 -3.93 -8.63
CA ASP A 69 -19.04 -4.03 -9.64
C ASP A 69 -19.15 -5.44 -10.21
N GLU A 70 -18.04 -6.17 -10.30
CA GLU A 70 -17.97 -7.56 -10.75
C GLU A 70 -18.18 -8.56 -9.58
N ALA A 71 -17.93 -8.13 -8.34
CA ALA A 71 -18.02 -9.00 -7.17
C ALA A 71 -19.46 -9.41 -6.85
N GLN A 72 -19.64 -10.59 -6.31
CA GLN A 72 -20.92 -11.08 -5.81
C GLN A 72 -20.89 -11.20 -4.28
N PRO A 73 -22.03 -11.08 -3.58
CA PRO A 73 -22.07 -11.27 -2.12
C PRO A 73 -21.48 -12.60 -1.65
N GLN A 74 -21.55 -13.65 -2.49
CA GLN A 74 -20.97 -14.97 -2.24
C GLN A 74 -19.43 -14.95 -2.21
N ASP A 75 -18.78 -13.96 -2.85
CA ASP A 75 -17.31 -13.83 -2.84
C ASP A 75 -16.79 -13.51 -1.44
N LEU A 76 -17.63 -12.93 -0.57
CA LEU A 76 -17.31 -12.74 0.86
C LEU A 76 -17.17 -14.08 1.61
N ASN A 77 -17.82 -15.17 1.16
CA ASN A 77 -17.61 -16.51 1.73
C ASN A 77 -16.24 -17.04 1.32
N ALA A 78 -15.88 -16.92 0.04
CA ALA A 78 -14.54 -17.30 -0.40
C ALA A 78 -13.45 -16.46 0.30
N LEU A 79 -13.68 -15.14 0.47
CA LEU A 79 -12.77 -14.30 1.25
C LEU A 79 -12.60 -14.83 2.67
N ARG A 80 -13.68 -15.23 3.36
CA ARG A 80 -13.63 -15.81 4.69
C ARG A 80 -12.72 -17.03 4.75
N ASP A 81 -12.78 -17.94 3.75
CA ASP A 81 -11.96 -19.14 3.69
C ASP A 81 -10.47 -18.80 3.57
N TYR A 82 -10.11 -17.79 2.79
CA TYR A 82 -8.73 -17.30 2.67
C TYR A 82 -8.24 -16.58 3.93
N LEU A 83 -9.11 -15.82 4.61
CA LEU A 83 -8.76 -15.14 5.87
C LEU A 83 -8.51 -16.13 7.02
N ALA A 84 -9.12 -17.31 6.98
CA ALA A 84 -8.89 -18.38 7.96
C ALA A 84 -7.52 -19.04 7.83
N GLN A 85 -6.80 -18.85 6.72
CA GLN A 85 -5.50 -19.46 6.48
C GLN A 85 -4.42 -18.84 7.39
N PRO A 86 -3.53 -19.64 8.00
CA PRO A 86 -2.55 -19.16 8.98
C PRO A 86 -1.58 -18.09 8.45
N GLY A 87 -1.25 -18.16 7.15
CA GLY A 87 -0.33 -17.24 6.48
C GLY A 87 -0.92 -15.86 6.13
N THR A 88 -2.25 -15.70 6.24
CA THR A 88 -2.90 -14.41 5.90
C THR A 88 -2.57 -13.34 6.93
N VAL A 89 -1.98 -12.22 6.49
CA VAL A 89 -1.47 -11.17 7.38
C VAL A 89 -2.45 -10.02 7.59
N ALA A 90 -3.39 -9.79 6.67
CA ALA A 90 -4.37 -8.71 6.74
C ALA A 90 -5.62 -9.00 5.90
N VAL A 91 -6.69 -8.23 6.16
CA VAL A 91 -7.81 -8.08 5.22
C VAL A 91 -7.49 -6.90 4.31
N GLY A 92 -7.30 -7.16 3.05
CA GLY A 92 -6.92 -6.11 2.09
C GLY A 92 -6.48 -6.69 0.72
N GLU A 93 -6.57 -5.86 -0.27
CA GLU A 93 -6.87 -4.44 -0.22
C GLU A 93 -8.37 -4.18 -0.23
N ILE A 94 -8.83 -3.35 0.70
CA ILE A 94 -10.24 -2.97 0.82
C ILE A 94 -10.35 -1.44 0.99
N GLY A 95 -11.49 -0.87 0.68
CA GLY A 95 -11.65 0.58 0.87
C GLY A 95 -12.71 1.22 0.01
N LEU A 96 -12.50 2.52 -0.29
CA LEU A 96 -13.40 3.32 -1.12
C LEU A 96 -12.60 4.17 -2.10
N ASP A 97 -13.01 4.15 -3.37
CA ASP A 97 -12.50 5.02 -4.43
C ASP A 97 -13.65 5.85 -5.02
N PHE A 98 -13.67 7.14 -4.73
CA PHE A 98 -14.64 8.09 -5.28
C PHE A 98 -14.02 9.02 -6.32
N PHE A 99 -12.88 8.62 -6.88
CA PHE A 99 -12.19 9.40 -7.91
C PHE A 99 -12.50 8.90 -9.32
N ILE A 100 -12.57 7.58 -9.50
CA ILE A 100 -12.78 6.97 -10.82
C ILE A 100 -14.28 6.88 -11.08
N GLU A 101 -14.73 7.47 -12.19
CA GLU A 101 -16.12 7.45 -12.63
C GLU A 101 -16.31 6.51 -13.85
N PRO A 102 -17.43 5.81 -14.01
CA PRO A 102 -18.52 5.73 -13.02
C PRO A 102 -18.18 4.81 -11.85
N HIS A 103 -18.77 5.07 -10.66
CA HIS A 103 -18.64 4.17 -9.50
C HIS A 103 -20.00 4.00 -8.78
N ASP A 104 -20.26 2.79 -8.31
CA ASP A 104 -21.39 2.52 -7.41
C ASP A 104 -20.98 2.69 -5.96
N ARG A 105 -21.17 3.89 -5.44
CA ARG A 105 -20.82 4.27 -4.08
C ARG A 105 -21.49 3.40 -3.02
N VAL A 106 -22.78 3.05 -3.22
CA VAL A 106 -23.55 2.23 -2.27
C VAL A 106 -22.95 0.82 -2.22
N ARG A 107 -22.57 0.29 -3.37
CA ARG A 107 -21.95 -1.02 -3.48
C ARG A 107 -20.55 -1.05 -2.87
N GLN A 108 -19.73 -0.02 -3.12
CA GLN A 108 -18.42 0.10 -2.47
C GLN A 108 -18.55 0.15 -0.93
N GLU A 109 -19.45 0.99 -0.39
CA GLU A 109 -19.68 1.08 1.05
C GLU A 109 -20.21 -0.24 1.64
N TYR A 110 -21.06 -0.99 0.91
CA TYR A 110 -21.54 -2.31 1.32
C TYR A 110 -20.37 -3.31 1.45
N PHE A 111 -19.59 -3.52 0.39
CA PHE A 111 -18.47 -4.46 0.42
C PHE A 111 -17.41 -4.05 1.46
N PHE A 112 -17.13 -2.77 1.59
CA PHE A 112 -16.22 -2.26 2.60
C PHE A 112 -16.69 -2.59 4.02
N ALA A 113 -17.96 -2.33 4.33
CA ALA A 113 -18.53 -2.61 5.65
C ALA A 113 -18.54 -4.11 5.98
N GLU A 114 -18.88 -4.99 5.01
CA GLU A 114 -18.85 -6.43 5.22
C GLU A 114 -17.43 -6.95 5.46
N GLN A 115 -16.45 -6.45 4.71
CA GLN A 115 -15.05 -6.83 4.90
C GLN A 115 -14.46 -6.32 6.24
N LEU A 116 -14.90 -5.17 6.75
CA LEU A 116 -14.54 -4.74 8.10
C LEU A 116 -15.11 -5.66 9.19
N LYS A 117 -16.29 -6.26 8.97
CA LYS A 117 -16.83 -7.29 9.89
C LYS A 117 -15.95 -8.53 9.91
N LEU A 118 -15.50 -8.98 8.72
CA LEU A 118 -14.57 -10.10 8.62
C LEU A 118 -13.22 -9.79 9.30
N ALA A 119 -12.66 -8.59 9.08
CA ALA A 119 -11.43 -8.17 9.75
C ALA A 119 -11.55 -8.26 11.28
N ARG A 120 -12.68 -7.84 11.84
CA ARG A 120 -12.94 -7.98 13.27
C ARG A 120 -13.12 -9.42 13.71
N GLU A 121 -13.81 -10.24 12.91
CA GLU A 121 -14.07 -11.65 13.24
C GLU A 121 -12.77 -12.45 13.32
N PHE A 122 -11.84 -12.24 12.38
CA PHE A 122 -10.55 -12.92 12.32
C PHE A 122 -9.44 -12.23 13.13
N ASP A 123 -9.75 -11.12 13.80
CA ASP A 123 -8.78 -10.23 14.48
C ASP A 123 -7.58 -9.89 13.59
N LEU A 124 -7.87 -9.55 12.33
CA LEU A 124 -6.87 -9.16 11.34
C LEU A 124 -6.81 -7.64 11.19
N PRO A 125 -5.60 -7.05 11.00
CA PRO A 125 -5.48 -5.68 10.55
C PRO A 125 -6.02 -5.52 9.13
N VAL A 126 -6.28 -4.28 8.71
CA VAL A 126 -6.77 -4.00 7.36
C VAL A 126 -5.77 -3.18 6.53
N LEU A 127 -5.65 -3.50 5.23
CA LEU A 127 -4.94 -2.67 4.26
C LEU A 127 -5.97 -1.86 3.49
N LEU A 128 -5.88 -0.52 3.61
CA LEU A 128 -6.90 0.40 3.12
C LEU A 128 -6.46 1.12 1.86
N HIS A 129 -7.26 0.96 0.80
CA HIS A 129 -7.31 1.86 -0.34
C HIS A 129 -8.22 3.04 -0.04
N ILE A 130 -7.73 4.27 -0.27
CA ILE A 130 -8.52 5.48 -0.01
C ILE A 130 -8.28 6.52 -1.10
N ARG A 131 -9.30 6.80 -1.89
CA ARG A 131 -9.21 7.86 -2.88
C ARG A 131 -10.47 8.73 -2.87
N ARG A 132 -10.33 10.01 -2.46
CA ARG A 132 -11.43 10.97 -2.26
C ARG A 132 -12.54 10.50 -1.30
N ALA A 133 -12.21 9.61 -0.35
CA ALA A 133 -13.17 8.97 0.55
C ALA A 133 -12.77 8.97 2.04
N GLN A 134 -11.74 9.73 2.42
CA GLN A 134 -11.14 9.68 3.76
C GLN A 134 -12.16 9.79 4.90
N ASP A 135 -13.06 10.77 4.84
CA ASP A 135 -14.01 11.03 5.92
C ASP A 135 -15.08 9.93 6.03
N VAL A 136 -15.48 9.33 4.89
CA VAL A 136 -16.43 8.21 4.84
C VAL A 136 -15.78 6.96 5.44
N ILE A 137 -14.54 6.67 5.07
CA ILE A 137 -13.77 5.56 5.64
C ILE A 137 -13.60 5.75 7.16
N LEU A 138 -13.19 6.93 7.62
CA LEU A 138 -13.06 7.22 9.06
C LEU A 138 -14.37 7.01 9.82
N LYS A 139 -15.53 7.34 9.21
CA LYS A 139 -16.84 7.05 9.78
C LYS A 139 -17.07 5.55 9.95
N HIS A 140 -16.81 4.74 8.92
CA HIS A 140 -16.95 3.28 8.99
C HIS A 140 -16.00 2.65 10.02
N LEU A 141 -14.74 3.07 10.07
CA LEU A 141 -13.73 2.55 11.01
C LEU A 141 -14.11 2.80 12.47
N ARG A 142 -14.64 3.99 12.80
CA ARG A 142 -15.12 4.31 14.16
C ARG A 142 -16.26 3.37 14.61
N GLN A 143 -17.09 2.91 13.67
CA GLN A 143 -18.20 1.98 13.94
C GLN A 143 -17.72 0.53 14.01
N ALA A 144 -16.85 0.12 13.09
CA ALA A 144 -16.40 -1.26 12.94
C ALA A 144 -15.47 -1.72 14.06
N ARG A 145 -14.68 -0.80 14.67
CA ARG A 145 -13.72 -1.10 15.76
C ARG A 145 -12.74 -2.23 15.40
N VAL A 146 -12.15 -2.18 14.21
CA VAL A 146 -11.07 -3.08 13.82
C VAL A 146 -9.80 -2.77 14.61
N ARG A 147 -8.86 -3.70 14.67
CA ARG A 147 -7.61 -3.54 15.42
C ARG A 147 -6.64 -2.48 14.87
N GLY A 148 -6.97 -1.83 13.75
CA GLY A 148 -6.10 -0.93 12.99
C GLY A 148 -5.62 -1.58 11.70
N GLY A 149 -4.50 -1.10 11.17
CA GLY A 149 -3.98 -1.58 9.90
C GLY A 149 -3.07 -0.55 9.22
N ILE A 150 -3.05 -0.57 7.90
CA ILE A 150 -2.26 0.36 7.08
C ILE A 150 -3.20 1.11 6.15
N VAL A 151 -3.06 2.43 6.10
CA VAL A 151 -3.61 3.26 5.03
C VAL A 151 -2.55 3.34 3.94
N HIS A 152 -2.74 2.53 2.90
CA HIS A 152 -1.88 2.50 1.73
C HIS A 152 -1.90 3.83 0.98
N ALA A 153 -0.79 4.22 0.36
CA ALA A 153 -0.60 5.43 -0.45
C ALA A 153 -1.26 6.69 0.16
N PHE A 154 -1.00 6.94 1.45
CA PHE A 154 -1.70 7.99 2.19
C PHE A 154 -1.54 9.37 1.54
N SER A 155 -2.66 10.02 1.25
CA SER A 155 -2.71 11.34 0.59
C SER A 155 -3.67 12.35 1.25
N GLY A 156 -4.02 12.13 2.52
CA GLY A 156 -4.96 12.97 3.27
C GLY A 156 -4.36 14.27 3.81
N SER A 157 -5.15 14.99 4.62
CA SER A 157 -4.70 16.12 5.42
C SER A 157 -4.02 15.65 6.70
N ARG A 158 -3.31 16.56 7.39
CA ARG A 158 -2.73 16.29 8.71
C ARG A 158 -3.79 15.82 9.71
N GLN A 159 -4.94 16.49 9.74
CA GLN A 159 -6.04 16.12 10.63
C GLN A 159 -6.56 14.71 10.34
N GLN A 160 -6.68 14.32 9.06
CA GLN A 160 -7.09 12.96 8.69
C GLN A 160 -6.01 11.95 9.08
N ALA A 161 -4.71 12.27 8.89
CA ALA A 161 -3.60 11.45 9.35
C ALA A 161 -3.68 11.17 10.85
N ASP A 162 -3.84 12.23 11.67
CA ASP A 162 -3.94 12.12 13.12
C ASP A 162 -5.16 11.26 13.56
N GLU A 163 -6.29 11.33 12.82
CA GLU A 163 -7.46 10.47 13.07
C GLU A 163 -7.19 8.99 12.75
N PHE A 164 -6.54 8.67 11.62
CA PHE A 164 -6.16 7.28 11.30
C PHE A 164 -5.18 6.73 12.34
N ILE A 165 -4.17 7.51 12.72
CA ILE A 165 -3.19 7.11 13.75
C ILE A 165 -3.90 6.81 15.08
N ARG A 166 -4.87 7.65 15.50
CA ARG A 166 -5.65 7.45 16.71
C ARG A 166 -6.50 6.17 16.66
N LEU A 167 -6.92 5.74 15.48
CA LEU A 167 -7.63 4.48 15.26
C LEU A 167 -6.71 3.26 15.12
N GLY A 168 -5.40 3.41 15.36
CA GLY A 168 -4.43 2.32 15.33
C GLY A 168 -3.81 2.03 13.97
N PHE A 169 -3.99 2.94 13.00
CA PHE A 169 -3.44 2.77 11.66
C PHE A 169 -2.02 3.33 11.56
N ARG A 170 -1.23 2.69 10.69
CA ARG A 170 0.00 3.23 10.12
C ARG A 170 -0.30 3.80 8.74
N LEU A 171 0.52 4.74 8.30
CA LEU A 171 0.35 5.42 7.02
C LEU A 171 1.47 5.00 6.09
N GLY A 172 1.09 4.49 4.91
CA GLY A 172 2.01 4.03 3.86
C GLY A 172 2.58 5.21 3.09
N PHE A 173 3.89 5.23 2.95
CA PHE A 173 4.63 6.21 2.16
C PHE A 173 5.52 5.48 1.15
N GLY A 174 5.31 5.79 -0.13
CA GLY A 174 5.97 5.15 -1.26
C GLY A 174 6.52 6.14 -2.28
N GLY A 175 6.55 5.72 -3.54
CA GLY A 175 7.09 6.47 -4.68
C GLY A 175 6.60 7.90 -4.81
N ALA A 176 5.34 8.16 -4.47
CA ALA A 176 4.74 9.50 -4.55
C ALA A 176 5.50 10.57 -3.74
N MET A 177 6.09 10.24 -2.57
CA MET A 177 6.83 11.23 -1.77
C MET A 177 8.19 11.61 -2.36
N THR A 178 8.71 10.84 -3.31
CA THR A 178 9.98 11.16 -3.98
C THR A 178 9.86 12.34 -4.94
N HIS A 179 8.64 12.67 -5.37
CA HIS A 179 8.37 13.81 -6.24
C HIS A 179 8.42 15.11 -5.46
N VAL A 180 9.33 16.02 -5.81
CA VAL A 180 9.55 17.31 -5.11
C VAL A 180 8.29 18.20 -5.06
N ARG A 181 7.37 18.03 -6.01
CA ARG A 181 6.09 18.75 -6.05
C ARG A 181 5.03 18.22 -5.10
N ALA A 182 5.20 17.02 -4.55
CA ALA A 182 4.29 16.44 -3.56
C ALA A 182 4.48 17.10 -2.17
N THR A 183 4.45 18.43 -2.12
CA THR A 183 4.88 19.23 -0.95
C THR A 183 4.13 18.85 0.32
N ARG A 184 2.80 18.69 0.25
CA ARG A 184 1.99 18.28 1.41
C ARG A 184 2.32 16.87 1.89
N LEU A 185 2.51 15.92 0.97
CA LEU A 185 2.88 14.54 1.30
C LEU A 185 4.26 14.49 1.96
N ARG A 186 5.22 15.24 1.41
CA ARG A 186 6.57 15.38 1.96
C ARG A 186 6.58 16.02 3.34
N GLU A 187 5.76 17.05 3.58
CA GLU A 187 5.56 17.65 4.90
C GLU A 187 5.01 16.64 5.91
N LEU A 188 4.01 15.86 5.53
CA LEU A 188 3.49 14.78 6.38
C LEU A 188 4.56 13.73 6.67
N ALA A 189 5.29 13.26 5.66
CA ALA A 189 6.38 12.31 5.81
C ALA A 189 7.46 12.82 6.77
N ALA A 190 7.78 14.12 6.74
CA ALA A 190 8.76 14.75 7.62
C ALA A 190 8.28 14.91 9.07
N THR A 191 6.98 15.20 9.29
CA THR A 191 6.49 15.73 10.58
C THR A 191 5.55 14.80 11.35
N LEU A 192 5.02 13.74 10.73
CA LEU A 192 4.20 12.76 11.45
C LEU A 192 5.02 11.99 12.50
N PRO A 193 4.38 11.47 13.57
CA PRO A 193 5.10 10.63 14.54
C PRO A 193 5.82 9.46 13.84
N PRO A 194 7.10 9.21 14.13
CA PRO A 194 7.86 8.13 13.46
C PRO A 194 7.17 6.78 13.54
N GLN A 195 6.50 6.49 14.65
CA GLN A 195 5.77 5.24 14.89
C GLN A 195 4.52 5.06 14.03
N SER A 196 4.13 6.07 13.24
CA SER A 196 2.93 6.03 12.41
C SER A 196 3.22 5.76 10.93
N ILE A 197 4.48 5.60 10.54
CA ILE A 197 4.89 5.49 9.13
C ILE A 197 5.36 4.07 8.82
N VAL A 198 4.90 3.55 7.68
CA VAL A 198 5.44 2.36 7.02
C VAL A 198 5.86 2.71 5.59
N LEU A 199 6.73 1.89 5.00
CA LEU A 199 7.19 2.04 3.63
C LEU A 199 6.52 1.01 2.72
N GLU A 200 6.30 1.40 1.49
CA GLU A 200 5.71 0.57 0.45
C GLU A 200 6.19 1.01 -0.93
N THR A 201 6.06 0.15 -1.93
CA THR A 201 6.30 0.54 -3.32
C THR A 201 5.02 0.80 -4.09
N ASP A 202 3.98 0.00 -3.85
CA ASP A 202 2.81 -0.13 -4.71
C ASP A 202 3.18 -0.62 -6.13
N ALA A 203 4.25 -1.37 -6.23
CA ALA A 203 4.71 -1.89 -7.52
C ALA A 203 3.65 -2.79 -8.18
N PRO A 204 3.38 -2.65 -9.48
CA PRO A 204 4.06 -1.85 -10.51
C PRO A 204 3.68 -0.36 -10.56
N ASP A 205 2.69 0.05 -9.78
CA ASP A 205 2.11 1.39 -9.77
C ASP A 205 2.94 2.41 -8.96
N ILE A 206 2.50 3.64 -8.92
CA ILE A 206 3.09 4.79 -8.20
C ILE A 206 4.62 4.87 -8.35
N PRO A 207 5.15 5.00 -9.59
CA PRO A 207 6.59 5.02 -9.82
C PRO A 207 7.24 6.21 -9.11
N PRO A 208 8.38 6.00 -8.43
CA PRO A 208 9.15 7.08 -7.84
C PRO A 208 9.76 8.01 -8.90
N ALA A 209 10.06 9.24 -8.49
CA ALA A 209 10.53 10.31 -9.38
C ALA A 209 11.77 9.94 -10.20
N PHE A 210 12.63 9.07 -9.68
CA PHE A 210 13.85 8.65 -10.37
C PHE A 210 13.61 7.66 -11.52
N LEU A 211 12.40 7.12 -11.68
CA LEU A 211 11.99 6.31 -12.84
C LEU A 211 11.40 7.16 -13.97
N HIS A 212 11.24 8.45 -13.76
CA HIS A 212 10.79 9.36 -14.81
C HIS A 212 11.98 9.84 -15.64
N SER A 213 11.79 9.93 -16.96
CA SER A 213 12.81 10.38 -17.89
C SER A 213 13.42 11.73 -17.48
N PRO A 214 14.77 11.90 -17.58
CA PRO A 214 15.47 13.16 -17.25
C PRO A 214 15.05 14.38 -18.08
N LEU A 215 14.25 14.20 -19.14
CA LEU A 215 13.74 15.29 -20.00
C LEU A 215 12.90 16.33 -19.26
N LEU A 216 12.64 16.13 -17.96
CA LEU A 216 11.85 17.02 -17.10
C LEU A 216 12.68 17.82 -16.08
N ASN A 217 13.98 17.97 -16.28
CA ASN A 217 14.79 18.79 -15.37
C ASN A 217 15.49 19.94 -16.14
N PRO A 218 15.10 21.25 -15.98
CA PRO A 218 14.11 21.74 -15.02
C PRO A 218 12.67 21.57 -15.52
N LEU A 219 11.78 21.19 -14.60
CA LEU A 219 10.35 21.10 -14.88
C LEU A 219 9.77 22.48 -15.23
N PRO A 220 8.90 22.63 -16.24
CA PRO A 220 8.21 23.89 -16.53
C PRO A 220 7.41 24.36 -15.31
N GLN A 221 7.26 25.68 -15.17
CA GLN A 221 6.42 26.28 -14.14
C GLN A 221 4.97 25.81 -14.32
N ALA A 222 4.23 25.69 -13.20
CA ALA A 222 2.88 25.13 -13.17
C ALA A 222 1.95 25.73 -14.26
N GLY A 223 1.25 24.83 -15.01
CA GLY A 223 0.31 25.18 -16.07
C GLY A 223 -0.03 23.95 -16.92
N GLU A 224 -0.99 24.09 -17.84
CA GLU A 224 -1.43 22.99 -18.74
C GLU A 224 -0.28 22.34 -19.51
N GLU A 225 0.75 23.12 -19.91
CA GLU A 225 1.96 22.60 -20.55
C GLU A 225 2.79 21.70 -19.62
N ALA A 226 2.80 21.99 -18.31
CA ALA A 226 3.50 21.16 -17.33
C ALA A 226 2.79 19.83 -17.12
N ASP A 227 1.45 19.82 -17.11
CA ASP A 227 0.66 18.61 -16.97
C ASP A 227 0.74 17.73 -18.23
N GLU A 228 0.82 18.33 -19.41
CA GLU A 228 1.03 17.62 -20.67
C GLU A 228 2.44 17.02 -20.77
N LEU A 229 3.47 17.74 -20.31
CA LEU A 229 4.85 17.23 -20.24
C LEU A 229 5.00 16.12 -19.19
N LEU A 230 4.30 16.20 -18.06
CA LEU A 230 4.25 15.12 -17.06
C LEU A 230 3.54 13.87 -17.61
N ARG A 231 2.49 14.04 -18.42
CA ARG A 231 1.84 12.92 -19.14
C ARG A 231 2.73 12.32 -20.25
N LYS A 232 3.61 13.13 -20.85
CA LYS A 232 4.60 12.70 -21.85
C LYS A 232 5.91 12.23 -21.24
N ALA A 233 6.15 12.45 -19.95
CA ALA A 233 7.29 11.89 -19.24
C ALA A 233 7.17 10.38 -19.24
N LYS A 234 7.93 9.76 -20.13
CA LYS A 234 7.97 8.32 -20.29
C LYS A 234 8.50 7.71 -18.98
N ILE A 235 7.64 7.01 -18.25
CA ILE A 235 8.09 6.08 -17.22
C ILE A 235 9.01 5.09 -17.92
N THR A 236 10.25 4.97 -17.48
CA THR A 236 11.26 4.16 -18.13
C THR A 236 11.02 2.67 -17.93
N GLU A 237 10.42 2.31 -16.81
CA GLU A 237 10.06 0.95 -16.42
C GLU A 237 9.01 0.95 -15.30
N PRO A 238 8.25 -0.16 -15.07
CA PRO A 238 7.35 -0.28 -13.94
C PRO A 238 8.09 -0.12 -12.61
N ASN A 239 7.37 0.34 -11.58
CA ASN A 239 7.90 0.33 -10.23
C ASN A 239 8.18 -1.11 -9.77
N LYS A 240 9.14 -1.31 -8.83
CA LYS A 240 9.56 -2.64 -8.37
C LYS A 240 9.89 -2.61 -6.88
N PRO A 241 9.70 -3.74 -6.15
CA PRO A 241 10.04 -3.82 -4.73
C PRO A 241 11.49 -3.49 -4.40
N GLU A 242 12.43 -3.78 -5.30
CA GLU A 242 13.87 -3.45 -5.15
C GLU A 242 14.15 -1.94 -5.02
N TYR A 243 13.19 -1.07 -5.35
CA TYR A 243 13.34 0.37 -5.22
C TYR A 243 12.98 0.90 -3.82
N LEU A 244 12.46 0.05 -2.93
CA LEU A 244 12.06 0.47 -1.59
C LEU A 244 13.18 1.15 -0.78
N PRO A 245 14.44 0.65 -0.75
CA PRO A 245 15.53 1.33 -0.03
C PRO A 245 15.81 2.73 -0.58
N ARG A 246 15.75 2.90 -1.90
CA ARG A 246 15.93 4.21 -2.55
C ARG A 246 14.75 5.17 -2.29
N ILE A 247 13.54 4.65 -2.14
CA ILE A 247 12.39 5.43 -1.65
C ILE A 247 12.62 5.85 -0.19
N ALA A 248 13.15 4.94 0.64
CA ALA A 248 13.47 5.21 2.04
C ALA A 248 14.54 6.30 2.22
N GLU A 249 15.50 6.44 1.31
CA GLU A 249 16.48 7.54 1.29
C GLU A 249 15.78 8.91 1.28
N THR A 250 14.70 9.06 0.52
CA THR A 250 13.90 10.29 0.53
C THR A 250 13.28 10.57 1.90
N LEU A 251 12.79 9.54 2.59
CA LEU A 251 12.26 9.70 3.95
C LEU A 251 13.36 10.06 4.95
N ALA A 252 14.56 9.45 4.80
CA ALA A 252 15.74 9.74 5.60
C ALA A 252 16.16 11.21 5.47
N GLU A 253 16.24 11.72 4.23
CA GLU A 253 16.51 13.12 3.94
C GLU A 253 15.47 14.07 4.55
N LEU A 254 14.18 13.77 4.36
CA LEU A 254 13.08 14.59 4.87
C LEU A 254 13.08 14.70 6.40
N ARG A 255 13.51 13.65 7.08
CA ARG A 255 13.57 13.58 8.55
C ARG A 255 14.92 13.95 9.16
N GLY A 256 15.96 14.07 8.35
CA GLY A 256 17.32 14.29 8.81
C GLY A 256 17.83 13.13 9.67
N LEU A 257 17.44 11.89 9.34
CA LEU A 257 17.83 10.67 10.05
C LEU A 257 18.69 9.76 9.14
N PRO A 258 19.57 8.94 9.71
CA PRO A 258 20.28 7.89 8.94
C PRO A 258 19.30 6.90 8.31
N LEU A 259 19.66 6.36 7.14
CA LEU A 259 18.84 5.37 6.43
C LEU A 259 18.58 4.12 7.29
N GLU A 260 19.57 3.68 8.04
CA GLU A 260 19.47 2.54 8.97
C GLU A 260 18.40 2.76 10.05
N GLU A 261 18.28 3.99 10.53
CA GLU A 261 17.26 4.35 11.54
C GLU A 261 15.85 4.38 10.91
N ILE A 262 15.72 4.86 9.67
CA ILE A 262 14.45 4.79 8.92
C ILE A 262 14.05 3.33 8.68
N ALA A 263 14.97 2.48 8.22
CA ALA A 263 14.74 1.06 8.03
C ALA A 263 14.25 0.39 9.32
N ARG A 264 14.95 0.64 10.44
CA ARG A 264 14.59 0.08 11.74
C ARG A 264 13.17 0.51 12.16
N ILE A 265 12.89 1.81 12.15
CA ILE A 265 11.59 2.36 12.59
C ILE A 265 10.45 1.81 11.74
N THR A 266 10.57 1.89 10.41
CA THR A 266 9.48 1.50 9.50
C THR A 266 9.24 -0.01 9.49
N THR A 267 10.29 -0.80 9.64
CA THR A 267 10.20 -2.26 9.79
C THR A 267 9.53 -2.64 11.12
N GLU A 268 9.92 -2.04 12.26
CA GLU A 268 9.27 -2.26 13.55
C GLU A 268 7.79 -1.87 13.51
N ASN A 269 7.45 -0.78 12.83
CA ASN A 269 6.06 -0.34 12.64
C ASN A 269 5.25 -1.35 11.82
N ALA A 270 5.84 -1.87 10.72
CA ALA A 270 5.20 -2.88 9.89
C ALA A 270 4.93 -4.18 10.67
N LEU A 271 5.93 -4.69 11.40
CA LEU A 271 5.80 -5.88 12.26
C LEU A 271 4.77 -5.67 13.38
N THR A 272 4.72 -4.47 13.95
CA THR A 272 3.74 -4.13 15.01
C THR A 272 2.32 -4.13 14.48
N VAL A 273 2.08 -3.56 13.29
CA VAL A 273 0.73 -3.43 12.73
C VAL A 273 0.29 -4.70 12.02
N LEU A 274 1.23 -5.51 11.50
CA LEU A 274 1.00 -6.79 10.81
C LEU A 274 1.66 -7.95 11.60
N PRO A 275 1.17 -8.31 12.78
CA PRO A 275 1.88 -9.26 13.67
C PRO A 275 2.03 -10.67 13.10
N ARG A 276 1.22 -11.05 12.09
CA ARG A 276 1.35 -12.35 11.42
C ARG A 276 2.48 -12.38 10.37
N LEU A 277 3.17 -11.27 10.08
CA LEU A 277 4.39 -11.29 9.29
C LEU A 277 5.53 -12.06 9.97
N GLY A 278 5.45 -12.25 11.29
CA GLY A 278 6.48 -12.92 12.07
C GLY A 278 7.73 -12.07 12.29
N SER A 279 8.72 -12.60 13.01
CA SER A 279 10.02 -11.96 13.19
C SER A 279 10.85 -12.06 11.91
N LEU A 280 11.71 -11.07 11.69
CA LEU A 280 12.79 -11.15 10.70
C LEU A 280 13.99 -11.80 11.41
N GLU A 281 14.24 -13.09 11.16
CA GLU A 281 15.46 -13.78 11.61
C GLU A 281 16.61 -13.60 10.62
#